data_be7b05dc24a1d3f45ef20b8509118d90
#
_entry.id   be7b05dc24a1d3f45ef20b8509118d90
#
_cell.length_a   1.000
_cell.length_b   1.000
_cell.length_c   1.000
_cell.angle_alpha   90.00
_cell.angle_beta   90.00
_cell.angle_gamma   90.00
#
_symmetry.space_group_name_H-M   'P 1'
#
loop_
_entity.id
_entity.type
_entity.pdbx_description
1 polymer ?
#
loop_
_entity_poly.entity_id
_entity_poly.type
_entity_poly.pdbx_seq_one_letter_code
_entity_poly.pdbx_strand_id
1 'polypeptide(L)'
;MGKVKRKSPYAGEWKPFFRKLPWLLLIPAFYGIGILAAKYPDTTENVYSAPLYPYISRALGYITSLARGVSVSECVVLGLIVAAIVLVIVFIVKLFSGRLRFAQLMSFIMGVCVFASFMFALFYIDWGFNYMRPSLYKRMDLSLEQRPVEELDALCKRLAASANALRGSLKEDENGVFALENDSAAEFSKIPAAYRLLGADYSIFSGTVYPAKGVKASVAMSYGGIAGIYIPYFAEANVNINQPALLIASSAAHETAHYLGVAREDEANFVSYLACTYSLDASVRYSGTMLALINCANQLYASDAELYRRLVSEYYSEGMLRDLRDYNAYWDSFEGPIEEAVDNMNDNYLKFNKQENGVKSYGMMVDLLLAYYAKGSAQ
;
A
#
# COMPACT_ATOMS: atom_id res chain seq x y z
N MET A 1 42.25 21.40 -53.50
CA MET A 1 42.71 21.06 -52.14
C MET A 1 41.51 20.87 -51.21
N GLY A 2 41.08 19.66 -51.01
CA GLY A 2 39.92 19.36 -50.16
C GLY A 2 40.34 19.41 -48.68
N LYS A 3 39.69 20.26 -47.88
CA LYS A 3 39.86 20.27 -46.41
C LYS A 3 39.30 18.99 -45.82
N VAL A 4 40.18 18.04 -45.45
CA VAL A 4 39.84 16.91 -44.64
C VAL A 4 39.39 17.46 -43.27
N LYS A 5 38.08 17.46 -42.97
CA LYS A 5 37.57 17.75 -41.64
C LYS A 5 38.11 16.65 -40.67
N ARG A 6 39.14 16.96 -39.90
CA ARG A 6 39.59 16.13 -38.80
C ARG A 6 38.42 15.95 -37.82
N LYS A 7 37.78 14.77 -37.77
CA LYS A 7 36.83 14.43 -36.71
C LYS A 7 37.55 14.58 -35.38
N SER A 8 36.97 15.39 -34.48
CA SER A 8 37.47 15.50 -33.10
C SER A 8 37.60 14.09 -32.50
N PRO A 9 38.75 13.72 -31.90
CA PRO A 9 38.92 12.40 -31.27
C PRO A 9 37.92 12.15 -30.15
N TYR A 10 37.25 13.17 -29.64
CA TYR A 10 36.28 13.10 -28.57
C TYR A 10 34.83 12.97 -29.09
N ALA A 11 34.55 13.11 -30.38
CA ALA A 11 33.18 13.08 -30.92
C ALA A 11 32.47 11.73 -30.73
N GLY A 12 33.25 10.61 -30.59
CA GLY A 12 32.71 9.28 -30.32
C GLY A 12 32.33 9.04 -28.86
N GLU A 13 32.95 9.74 -27.91
CA GLU A 13 32.76 9.50 -26.47
C GLU A 13 31.38 9.95 -25.96
N TRP A 14 30.78 10.95 -26.63
CA TRP A 14 29.44 11.45 -26.27
C TRP A 14 28.29 10.72 -26.95
N LYS A 15 28.58 9.85 -27.93
CA LYS A 15 27.54 9.09 -28.65
C LYS A 15 26.63 8.27 -27.73
N PRO A 16 27.13 7.57 -26.69
CA PRO A 16 26.27 6.83 -25.75
C PRO A 16 25.36 7.75 -24.93
N PHE A 17 25.79 8.95 -24.58
CA PHE A 17 24.98 9.96 -23.89
C PHE A 17 23.81 10.41 -24.76
N PHE A 18 24.06 10.88 -25.99
CA PHE A 18 23.02 11.40 -26.86
C PHE A 18 22.02 10.34 -27.33
N ARG A 19 22.42 9.07 -27.44
CA ARG A 19 21.50 7.97 -27.77
C ARG A 19 20.48 7.68 -26.67
N LYS A 20 20.75 8.06 -25.44
CA LYS A 20 19.87 7.87 -24.28
C LYS A 20 18.85 9.02 -24.12
N LEU A 21 19.19 10.21 -24.61
CA LEU A 21 18.40 11.43 -24.39
C LEU A 21 16.90 11.31 -24.77
N PRO A 22 16.51 10.70 -25.91
CA PRO A 22 15.10 10.57 -26.28
C PRO A 22 14.25 9.78 -25.27
N TRP A 23 14.86 8.86 -24.52
CA TRP A 23 14.14 8.05 -23.55
C TRP A 23 13.67 8.83 -22.31
N LEU A 24 14.24 10.00 -22.05
CA LEU A 24 13.75 10.90 -21.00
C LEU A 24 12.35 11.45 -21.31
N LEU A 25 11.92 11.43 -22.58
CA LEU A 25 10.58 11.84 -22.98
C LEU A 25 9.46 10.94 -22.42
N LEU A 26 9.81 9.76 -21.90
CA LEU A 26 8.85 8.90 -21.21
C LEU A 26 8.22 9.60 -19.99
N ILE A 27 9.01 10.36 -19.23
CA ILE A 27 8.48 11.08 -18.05
C ILE A 27 7.38 12.07 -18.45
N PRO A 28 7.65 13.11 -19.30
CA PRO A 28 6.61 14.06 -19.66
C PRO A 28 5.46 13.42 -20.43
N ALA A 29 5.70 12.35 -21.21
CA ALA A 29 4.65 11.65 -21.93
C ALA A 29 3.67 10.95 -20.94
N PHE A 30 4.16 10.12 -20.03
CA PHE A 30 3.31 9.43 -19.06
C PHE A 30 2.70 10.37 -18.02
N TYR A 31 3.41 11.42 -17.61
CA TYR A 31 2.86 12.47 -16.77
C TYR A 31 1.69 13.19 -17.46
N GLY A 32 1.84 13.57 -18.74
CA GLY A 32 0.78 14.17 -19.55
C GLY A 32 -0.44 13.24 -19.71
N ILE A 33 -0.22 11.95 -19.98
CA ILE A 33 -1.29 10.94 -20.01
C ILE A 33 -1.96 10.84 -18.63
N GLY A 34 -1.21 10.87 -17.53
CA GLY A 34 -1.75 10.86 -16.17
C GLY A 34 -2.63 12.10 -15.88
N ILE A 35 -2.23 13.29 -16.33
CA ILE A 35 -3.07 14.50 -16.24
C ILE A 35 -4.39 14.31 -17.00
N LEU A 36 -4.30 13.77 -18.22
CA LEU A 36 -5.49 13.50 -19.03
C LEU A 36 -6.40 12.46 -18.39
N ALA A 37 -5.84 11.35 -17.91
CA ALA A 37 -6.56 10.30 -17.19
C ALA A 37 -7.30 10.85 -15.96
N ALA A 38 -6.66 11.72 -15.17
CA ALA A 38 -7.27 12.36 -14.02
C ALA A 38 -8.43 13.32 -14.38
N LYS A 39 -8.39 13.91 -15.57
CA LYS A 39 -9.48 14.76 -16.06
C LYS A 39 -10.71 13.95 -16.49
N TYR A 40 -10.51 12.68 -16.87
CA TYR A 40 -11.55 11.79 -17.36
C TYR A 40 -11.56 10.46 -16.58
N PRO A 41 -11.96 10.47 -15.27
CA PRO A 41 -11.90 9.29 -14.41
C PRO A 41 -12.71 8.10 -14.94
N ASP A 42 -13.93 8.36 -15.46
CA ASP A 42 -14.80 7.31 -16.01
C ASP A 42 -14.18 6.65 -17.26
N THR A 43 -13.47 7.45 -18.09
CA THR A 43 -12.71 6.89 -19.22
C THR A 43 -11.56 6.03 -18.73
N THR A 44 -10.85 6.47 -17.70
CA THR A 44 -9.75 5.68 -17.09
C THR A 44 -10.27 4.37 -16.51
N GLU A 45 -11.42 4.38 -15.83
CA GLU A 45 -12.09 3.17 -15.34
C GLU A 45 -12.41 2.22 -16.49
N ASN A 46 -13.08 2.73 -17.55
CA ASN A 46 -13.61 1.90 -18.64
C ASN A 46 -12.56 1.43 -19.64
N VAL A 47 -11.40 2.08 -19.72
CA VAL A 47 -10.34 1.73 -20.68
C VAL A 47 -9.18 1.00 -20.04
N TYR A 48 -8.83 1.33 -18.80
CA TYR A 48 -7.66 0.76 -18.13
C TYR A 48 -8.02 -0.03 -16.87
N SER A 49 -8.64 0.61 -15.86
CA SER A 49 -8.73 0.03 -14.52
C SER A 49 -9.64 -1.19 -14.44
N ALA A 50 -10.76 -1.22 -15.16
CA ALA A 50 -11.66 -2.36 -15.19
C ALA A 50 -11.25 -3.41 -16.25
N PRO A 51 -10.97 -3.06 -17.54
CA PRO A 51 -10.72 -4.07 -18.55
C PRO A 51 -9.25 -4.55 -18.67
N LEU A 52 -8.25 -3.72 -18.38
CA LEU A 52 -6.85 -4.01 -18.68
C LEU A 52 -6.06 -4.39 -17.42
N TYR A 53 -6.13 -3.55 -16.38
CA TYR A 53 -5.35 -3.72 -15.17
C TYR A 53 -5.50 -5.11 -14.50
N PRO A 54 -6.70 -5.73 -14.40
CA PRO A 54 -6.84 -7.06 -13.79
C PRO A 54 -6.06 -8.16 -14.51
N TYR A 55 -5.81 -8.03 -15.81
CA TYR A 55 -4.96 -8.99 -16.55
C TYR A 55 -3.49 -8.76 -16.23
N ILE A 56 -3.06 -7.49 -16.13
CA ILE A 56 -1.68 -7.14 -15.77
C ILE A 56 -1.37 -7.67 -14.37
N SER A 57 -2.19 -7.30 -13.37
CA SER A 57 -1.97 -7.71 -11.97
C SER A 57 -2.04 -9.23 -11.82
N ARG A 58 -2.97 -9.91 -12.51
CA ARG A 58 -3.05 -11.38 -12.50
C ARG A 58 -1.80 -12.03 -13.09
N ALA A 59 -1.30 -11.54 -14.22
CA ALA A 59 -0.12 -12.11 -14.86
C ALA A 59 1.13 -11.96 -13.99
N LEU A 60 1.36 -10.75 -13.47
CA LEU A 60 2.48 -10.47 -12.57
C LEU A 60 2.35 -11.24 -11.24
N GLY A 61 1.17 -11.19 -10.61
CA GLY A 61 0.89 -11.91 -9.38
C GLY A 61 1.01 -13.43 -9.53
N TYR A 62 0.63 -14.00 -10.67
CA TYR A 62 0.86 -15.42 -10.96
C TYR A 62 2.36 -15.75 -10.97
N ILE A 63 3.16 -14.95 -11.68
CA ILE A 63 4.61 -15.17 -11.76
C ILE A 63 5.23 -15.09 -10.36
N THR A 64 4.89 -14.08 -9.58
CA THR A 64 5.45 -13.92 -8.22
C THR A 64 4.93 -14.97 -7.24
N SER A 65 3.70 -15.48 -7.43
CA SER A 65 3.14 -16.54 -6.59
C SER A 65 3.88 -17.87 -6.71
N LEU A 66 4.63 -18.10 -7.80
CA LEU A 66 5.46 -19.30 -7.97
C LEU A 66 6.60 -19.38 -6.93
N ALA A 67 7.06 -18.24 -6.44
CA ALA A 67 8.01 -18.14 -5.33
C ALA A 67 7.28 -18.24 -3.98
N ARG A 68 6.80 -19.43 -3.64
CA ARG A 68 5.97 -19.71 -2.47
C ARG A 68 6.59 -19.18 -1.17
N GLY A 69 5.89 -18.27 -0.48
CA GLY A 69 6.30 -17.73 0.82
C GLY A 69 7.53 -16.80 0.79
N VAL A 70 8.12 -16.55 -0.39
CA VAL A 70 9.26 -15.63 -0.55
C VAL A 70 8.79 -14.37 -1.27
N SER A 71 9.05 -13.20 -0.71
CA SER A 71 8.82 -11.92 -1.37
C SER A 71 9.85 -11.74 -2.51
N VAL A 72 9.37 -11.79 -3.75
CA VAL A 72 10.18 -11.52 -4.94
C VAL A 72 10.63 -10.06 -4.96
N SER A 73 9.74 -9.15 -4.60
CA SER A 73 10.04 -7.72 -4.50
C SER A 73 11.13 -7.45 -3.48
N GLU A 74 11.11 -8.08 -2.29
CA GLU A 74 12.20 -7.97 -1.31
C GLU A 74 13.54 -8.46 -1.89
N CYS A 75 13.54 -9.62 -2.54
CA CYS A 75 14.76 -10.15 -3.16
C CYS A 75 15.33 -9.20 -4.23
N VAL A 76 14.45 -8.60 -5.06
CA VAL A 76 14.88 -7.65 -6.10
C VAL A 76 15.37 -6.35 -5.48
N VAL A 77 14.69 -5.80 -4.47
CA VAL A 77 15.14 -4.58 -3.77
C VAL A 77 16.52 -4.80 -3.14
N LEU A 78 16.72 -5.92 -2.43
CA LEU A 78 18.03 -6.26 -1.86
C LEU A 78 19.10 -6.42 -2.95
N GLY A 79 18.77 -7.07 -4.05
CA GLY A 79 19.67 -7.19 -5.21
C GLY A 79 20.03 -5.83 -5.82
N LEU A 80 19.09 -4.91 -5.92
CA LEU A 80 19.33 -3.55 -6.41
C LEU A 80 20.20 -2.75 -5.44
N ILE A 81 20.02 -2.91 -4.13
CA ILE A 81 20.90 -2.28 -3.12
C ILE A 81 22.34 -2.78 -3.27
N VAL A 82 22.54 -4.10 -3.37
CA VAL A 82 23.86 -4.69 -3.59
C VAL A 82 24.47 -4.18 -4.91
N ALA A 83 23.71 -4.16 -5.98
CA ALA A 83 24.17 -3.64 -7.28
C ALA A 83 24.55 -2.15 -7.19
N ALA A 84 23.77 -1.34 -6.48
CA ALA A 84 24.09 0.08 -6.25
C ALA A 84 25.41 0.25 -5.47
N ILE A 85 25.62 -0.54 -4.41
CA ILE A 85 26.87 -0.52 -3.63
C ILE A 85 28.06 -0.88 -4.53
N VAL A 86 27.95 -1.94 -5.33
CA VAL A 86 28.99 -2.35 -6.27
C VAL A 86 29.28 -1.24 -7.29
N LEU A 87 28.26 -0.61 -7.85
CA LEU A 87 28.41 0.50 -8.79
C LEU A 87 29.12 1.70 -8.16
N VAL A 88 28.77 2.03 -6.91
CA VAL A 88 29.46 3.11 -6.15
C VAL A 88 30.92 2.77 -5.93
N ILE A 89 31.26 1.54 -5.52
CA ILE A 89 32.63 1.09 -5.34
C ILE A 89 33.42 1.18 -6.65
N VAL A 90 32.86 0.66 -7.76
CA VAL A 90 33.48 0.74 -9.09
C VAL A 90 33.69 2.19 -9.52
N PHE A 91 32.73 3.07 -9.25
CA PHE A 91 32.84 4.50 -9.52
C PHE A 91 33.99 5.14 -8.74
N ILE A 92 34.08 4.89 -7.43
CA ILE A 92 35.14 5.40 -6.55
C ILE A 92 36.51 4.93 -7.05
N VAL A 93 36.67 3.64 -7.35
CA VAL A 93 37.93 3.08 -7.88
C VAL A 93 38.33 3.74 -9.20
N LYS A 94 37.40 3.96 -10.14
CA LYS A 94 37.65 4.65 -11.40
C LYS A 94 38.06 6.12 -11.19
N LEU A 95 37.43 6.80 -10.24
CA LEU A 95 37.72 8.19 -9.90
C LEU A 95 39.17 8.33 -9.38
N PHE A 96 39.52 7.54 -8.37
CA PHE A 96 40.86 7.60 -7.77
C PHE A 96 42.00 7.06 -8.67
N SER A 97 41.68 6.15 -9.59
CA SER A 97 42.65 5.66 -10.58
C SER A 97 42.88 6.59 -11.77
N GLY A 98 42.21 7.75 -11.82
CA GLY A 98 42.28 8.68 -12.95
C GLY A 98 41.72 8.13 -14.27
N ARG A 99 40.99 7.02 -14.22
CA ARG A 99 40.41 6.35 -15.41
C ARG A 99 39.04 6.85 -15.78
N LEU A 100 38.42 7.70 -14.95
CA LEU A 100 37.07 8.23 -15.19
C LEU A 100 37.12 9.42 -16.14
N ARG A 101 36.59 9.25 -17.34
CA ARG A 101 36.43 10.36 -18.30
C ARG A 101 35.10 11.06 -18.06
N PHE A 102 35.04 12.38 -18.20
CA PHE A 102 33.81 13.18 -17.97
C PHE A 102 32.62 12.71 -18.83
N ALA A 103 32.88 12.36 -20.10
CA ALA A 103 31.82 11.84 -20.99
C ALA A 103 31.27 10.48 -20.49
N GLN A 104 32.07 9.63 -19.87
CA GLN A 104 31.63 8.37 -19.28
C GLN A 104 30.75 8.62 -18.04
N LEU A 105 31.16 9.55 -17.17
CA LEU A 105 30.37 9.97 -16.02
C LEU A 105 29.00 10.49 -16.46
N MET A 106 28.97 11.42 -17.40
CA MET A 106 27.72 11.98 -17.91
C MET A 106 26.85 10.90 -18.57
N SER A 107 27.44 9.97 -19.32
CA SER A 107 26.71 8.85 -19.90
C SER A 107 26.17 7.87 -18.85
N PHE A 108 26.84 7.69 -17.72
CA PHE A 108 26.35 6.89 -16.59
C PHE A 108 25.17 7.57 -15.92
N ILE A 109 25.29 8.86 -15.55
CA ILE A 109 24.18 9.64 -14.96
C ILE A 109 22.96 9.62 -15.88
N MET A 110 23.18 9.84 -17.19
CA MET A 110 22.10 9.74 -18.18
C MET A 110 21.47 8.33 -18.18
N GLY A 111 22.26 7.27 -17.98
CA GLY A 111 21.76 5.91 -17.85
C GLY A 111 20.83 5.72 -16.66
N VAL A 112 21.19 6.28 -15.52
CA VAL A 112 20.34 6.29 -14.30
C VAL A 112 19.04 7.06 -14.55
N CYS A 113 19.11 8.24 -15.17
CA CYS A 113 17.93 9.02 -15.52
C CYS A 113 17.00 8.28 -16.49
N VAL A 114 17.55 7.57 -17.48
CA VAL A 114 16.76 6.75 -18.41
C VAL A 114 16.14 5.55 -17.68
N PHE A 115 16.88 4.88 -16.81
CA PHE A 115 16.31 3.82 -15.98
C PHE A 115 15.13 4.33 -15.15
N ALA A 116 15.29 5.47 -14.46
CA ALA A 116 14.20 6.10 -13.72
C ALA A 116 12.99 6.44 -14.62
N SER A 117 13.24 6.90 -15.87
CA SER A 117 12.19 7.19 -16.85
C SER A 117 11.40 5.95 -17.25
N PHE A 118 12.09 4.81 -17.45
CA PHE A 118 11.43 3.52 -17.72
C PHE A 118 10.63 3.04 -16.51
N MET A 119 11.19 3.12 -15.30
CA MET A 119 10.47 2.73 -14.09
C MET A 119 9.23 3.60 -13.86
N PHE A 120 9.31 4.90 -14.15
CA PHE A 120 8.17 5.81 -14.08
C PHE A 120 7.07 5.43 -15.08
N ALA A 121 7.42 5.16 -16.33
CA ALA A 121 6.48 4.73 -17.35
C ALA A 121 5.84 3.38 -16.98
N LEU A 122 6.66 2.41 -16.52
CA LEU A 122 6.21 1.09 -16.10
C LEU A 122 5.25 1.18 -14.90
N PHE A 123 5.55 2.05 -13.92
CA PHE A 123 4.63 2.31 -12.81
C PHE A 123 3.23 2.70 -13.28
N TYR A 124 3.13 3.65 -14.25
CA TYR A 124 1.83 4.02 -14.80
C TYR A 124 1.15 2.88 -15.55
N ILE A 125 1.91 2.11 -16.34
CA ILE A 125 1.37 0.97 -17.09
C ILE A 125 0.88 -0.14 -16.17
N ASP A 126 1.64 -0.44 -15.11
CA ASP A 126 1.33 -1.56 -14.22
C ASP A 126 0.27 -1.21 -13.18
N TRP A 127 0.18 0.08 -12.76
CA TRP A 127 -0.69 0.42 -11.65
C TRP A 127 -1.09 1.90 -11.52
N GLY A 128 -0.23 2.83 -11.84
CA GLY A 128 -0.36 4.26 -11.49
C GLY A 128 -1.66 4.93 -11.97
N PHE A 129 -2.23 4.47 -13.08
CA PHE A 129 -3.50 4.99 -13.56
C PHE A 129 -4.69 4.67 -12.62
N ASN A 130 -4.57 3.71 -11.71
CA ASN A 130 -5.62 3.43 -10.72
C ASN A 130 -5.85 4.59 -9.75
N TYR A 131 -4.88 5.50 -9.56
CA TYR A 131 -5.10 6.74 -8.81
C TYR A 131 -6.11 7.69 -9.48
N MET A 132 -6.30 7.53 -10.79
CA MET A 132 -7.13 8.41 -11.62
C MET A 132 -8.55 7.88 -11.83
N ARG A 133 -8.87 6.70 -11.28
CA ARG A 133 -10.22 6.12 -11.39
C ARG A 133 -11.23 6.84 -10.47
N PRO A 134 -12.54 6.70 -10.71
CA PRO A 134 -13.55 7.26 -9.81
C PRO A 134 -13.37 6.74 -8.38
N SER A 135 -13.67 7.61 -7.41
CA SER A 135 -13.62 7.24 -5.99
C SER A 135 -14.51 6.05 -5.69
N LEU A 136 -14.11 5.22 -4.73
CA LEU A 136 -14.79 3.97 -4.37
C LEU A 136 -16.24 4.21 -3.96
N TYR A 137 -16.53 5.30 -3.23
CA TYR A 137 -17.91 5.61 -2.83
C TYR A 137 -18.87 5.73 -4.03
N LYS A 138 -18.40 6.33 -5.16
CA LYS A 138 -19.19 6.40 -6.40
C LYS A 138 -19.37 5.04 -7.04
N ARG A 139 -18.32 4.20 -7.04
CA ARG A 139 -18.35 2.86 -7.63
C ARG A 139 -19.20 1.89 -6.83
N MET A 140 -19.39 2.12 -5.52
CA MET A 140 -20.25 1.36 -4.62
C MET A 140 -21.61 2.02 -4.41
N ASP A 141 -21.88 3.16 -5.05
CA ASP A 141 -23.11 3.93 -4.87
C ASP A 141 -23.38 4.24 -3.38
N LEU A 142 -22.36 4.79 -2.72
CA LEU A 142 -22.43 5.28 -1.34
C LEU A 142 -22.56 6.80 -1.33
N SER A 143 -23.37 7.35 -0.40
CA SER A 143 -23.50 8.79 -0.20
C SER A 143 -22.58 9.25 0.94
N LEU A 144 -21.56 10.04 0.60
CA LEU A 144 -20.69 10.68 1.59
C LEU A 144 -21.31 12.00 2.05
N GLU A 145 -22.25 11.92 2.97
CA GLU A 145 -22.84 13.08 3.64
C GLU A 145 -22.19 13.27 5.01
N GLN A 146 -22.13 14.51 5.45
CA GLN A 146 -21.69 14.81 6.83
C GLN A 146 -22.72 14.21 7.79
N ARG A 147 -22.26 13.34 8.69
CA ARG A 147 -23.10 12.63 9.65
C ARG A 147 -22.85 13.16 11.07
N PRO A 148 -23.89 13.16 11.92
CA PRO A 148 -23.75 13.58 13.29
C PRO A 148 -22.85 12.63 14.09
N VAL A 149 -22.23 13.15 15.16
CA VAL A 149 -21.30 12.39 16.01
C VAL A 149 -21.97 11.18 16.70
N GLU A 150 -23.28 11.25 16.91
CA GLU A 150 -24.08 10.16 17.47
C GLU A 150 -24.11 8.92 16.56
N GLU A 151 -24.08 9.10 15.23
CA GLU A 151 -23.97 7.98 14.30
C GLU A 151 -22.56 7.34 14.36
N LEU A 152 -21.52 8.17 14.53
CA LEU A 152 -20.15 7.67 14.73
C LEU A 152 -20.04 6.91 16.05
N ASP A 153 -20.61 7.42 17.14
CA ASP A 153 -20.65 6.73 18.43
C ASP A 153 -21.40 5.39 18.33
N ALA A 154 -22.54 5.38 17.66
CA ALA A 154 -23.29 4.15 17.43
C ALA A 154 -22.50 3.12 16.60
N LEU A 155 -21.76 3.56 15.59
CA LEU A 155 -20.88 2.71 14.78
C LEU A 155 -19.74 2.16 15.64
N CYS A 156 -19.08 2.98 16.46
CA CYS A 156 -18.03 2.55 17.37
C CYS A 156 -18.52 1.47 18.34
N LYS A 157 -19.69 1.65 18.95
CA LYS A 157 -20.33 0.68 19.85
C LYS A 157 -20.62 -0.64 19.14
N ARG A 158 -21.12 -0.58 17.92
CA ARG A 158 -21.37 -1.78 17.09
C ARG A 158 -20.08 -2.53 16.79
N LEU A 159 -19.01 -1.83 16.39
CA LEU A 159 -17.71 -2.43 16.11
C LEU A 159 -17.09 -3.02 17.38
N ALA A 160 -17.16 -2.32 18.53
CA ALA A 160 -16.69 -2.83 19.80
C ALA A 160 -17.43 -4.09 20.25
N ALA A 161 -18.74 -4.13 20.12
CA ALA A 161 -19.53 -5.33 20.42
C ALA A 161 -19.15 -6.51 19.52
N SER A 162 -18.93 -6.28 18.23
CA SER A 162 -18.47 -7.30 17.28
C SER A 162 -17.07 -7.79 17.63
N ALA A 163 -16.14 -6.87 17.93
CA ALA A 163 -14.79 -7.22 18.33
C ALA A 163 -14.77 -8.07 19.62
N ASN A 164 -15.54 -7.70 20.64
CA ASN A 164 -15.68 -8.47 21.87
C ASN A 164 -16.19 -9.90 21.64
N ALA A 165 -17.21 -10.05 20.80
CA ALA A 165 -17.75 -11.35 20.47
C ALA A 165 -16.74 -12.27 19.80
N LEU A 166 -15.89 -11.70 18.93
CA LEU A 166 -14.83 -12.43 18.25
C LEU A 166 -13.66 -12.74 19.19
N ARG A 167 -13.23 -11.73 19.98
CA ARG A 167 -12.06 -11.80 20.85
C ARG A 167 -12.12 -12.96 21.86
N GLY A 168 -13.29 -13.25 22.39
CA GLY A 168 -13.50 -14.29 23.39
C GLY A 168 -13.18 -15.73 22.91
N SER A 169 -13.08 -15.96 21.60
CA SER A 169 -12.79 -17.25 20.99
C SER A 169 -11.36 -17.38 20.45
N LEU A 170 -10.56 -16.32 20.54
CA LEU A 170 -9.23 -16.28 19.95
C LEU A 170 -8.16 -16.76 20.93
N LYS A 171 -7.09 -17.32 20.37
CA LYS A 171 -5.91 -17.73 21.11
C LYS A 171 -5.24 -16.52 21.77
N GLU A 172 -4.76 -16.72 22.99
CA GLU A 172 -3.96 -15.76 23.73
C GLU A 172 -2.54 -16.28 23.94
N ASP A 173 -1.60 -15.36 24.07
CA ASP A 173 -0.27 -15.65 24.58
C ASP A 173 -0.26 -15.72 26.13
N GLU A 174 0.92 -15.84 26.73
CA GLU A 174 1.12 -15.90 28.17
C GLU A 174 0.72 -14.62 28.92
N ASN A 175 0.61 -13.49 28.21
CA ASN A 175 0.20 -12.19 28.75
C ASN A 175 -1.30 -11.92 28.52
N GLY A 176 -2.03 -12.86 27.91
CA GLY A 176 -3.42 -12.71 27.54
C GLY A 176 -3.64 -11.77 26.37
N VAL A 177 -2.62 -11.54 25.54
CA VAL A 177 -2.69 -10.79 24.29
C VAL A 177 -3.08 -11.74 23.16
N PHE A 178 -3.86 -11.25 22.19
CA PHE A 178 -4.22 -12.02 21.01
C PHE A 178 -2.99 -12.52 20.26
N ALA A 179 -2.96 -13.82 20.01
CA ALA A 179 -1.91 -14.49 19.26
C ALA A 179 -2.47 -15.29 18.09
N LEU A 180 -1.72 -15.35 16.98
CA LEU A 180 -2.10 -16.17 15.84
C LEU A 180 -2.07 -17.66 16.21
N GLU A 181 -2.99 -18.46 15.67
CA GLU A 181 -2.99 -19.91 15.81
C GLU A 181 -1.74 -20.56 15.24
N ASN A 182 -1.31 -20.05 14.07
CA ASN A 182 -0.16 -20.49 13.31
C ASN A 182 0.74 -19.28 12.99
N ASP A 183 1.59 -19.44 11.99
CA ASP A 183 2.41 -18.33 11.48
C ASP A 183 1.62 -17.33 10.63
N SER A 184 2.25 -16.20 10.33
CA SER A 184 1.65 -15.15 9.49
C SER A 184 1.32 -15.64 8.08
N ALA A 185 2.05 -16.61 7.53
CA ALA A 185 1.79 -17.15 6.19
C ALA A 185 0.47 -17.93 6.15
N ALA A 186 0.15 -18.68 7.23
CA ALA A 186 -1.14 -19.33 7.37
C ALA A 186 -2.28 -18.31 7.44
N GLU A 187 -2.08 -17.19 8.14
CA GLU A 187 -3.04 -16.10 8.21
C GLU A 187 -3.27 -15.45 6.84
N PHE A 188 -2.20 -15.16 6.09
CA PHE A 188 -2.28 -14.60 4.74
C PHE A 188 -2.99 -15.53 3.76
N SER A 189 -2.90 -16.84 3.93
CA SER A 189 -3.57 -17.83 3.07
C SER A 189 -5.11 -17.78 3.14
N LYS A 190 -5.67 -17.16 4.19
CA LYS A 190 -7.12 -17.00 4.39
C LYS A 190 -7.69 -15.83 3.58
N ILE A 191 -6.88 -14.80 3.28
CA ILE A 191 -7.30 -13.56 2.62
C ILE A 191 -7.90 -13.75 1.23
N PRO A 192 -7.34 -14.61 0.32
CA PRO A 192 -7.94 -14.86 -0.98
C PRO A 192 -9.37 -15.42 -0.91
N ALA A 193 -9.67 -16.23 0.10
CA ALA A 193 -11.03 -16.76 0.29
C ALA A 193 -12.01 -15.66 0.73
N ALA A 194 -11.58 -14.76 1.62
CA ALA A 194 -12.36 -13.60 2.05
C ALA A 194 -12.69 -12.68 0.87
N TYR A 195 -11.71 -12.34 0.02
CA TYR A 195 -11.94 -11.53 -1.17
C TYR A 195 -12.83 -12.22 -2.21
N ARG A 196 -12.76 -13.54 -2.34
CA ARG A 196 -13.66 -14.27 -3.24
C ARG A 196 -15.11 -14.16 -2.78
N LEU A 197 -15.38 -14.23 -1.47
CA LEU A 197 -16.71 -14.04 -0.91
C LEU A 197 -17.18 -12.59 -1.06
N LEU A 198 -16.34 -11.62 -0.76
CA LEU A 198 -16.65 -10.20 -0.99
C LEU A 198 -16.94 -9.91 -2.47
N GLY A 199 -16.16 -10.49 -3.38
CA GLY A 199 -16.34 -10.32 -4.83
C GLY A 199 -17.62 -10.96 -5.39
N ALA A 200 -18.22 -11.90 -4.67
CA ALA A 200 -19.51 -12.47 -5.04
C ALA A 200 -20.66 -11.45 -4.84
N ASP A 201 -20.58 -10.64 -3.78
CA ASP A 201 -21.58 -9.60 -3.49
C ASP A 201 -21.24 -8.27 -4.19
N TYR A 202 -19.96 -7.97 -4.32
CA TYR A 202 -19.45 -6.73 -4.92
C TYR A 202 -18.52 -7.04 -6.07
N SER A 203 -19.05 -7.14 -7.28
CA SER A 203 -18.30 -7.53 -8.49
C SER A 203 -17.08 -6.65 -8.79
N ILE A 204 -17.04 -5.42 -8.27
CA ILE A 204 -15.89 -4.51 -8.39
C ILE A 204 -14.62 -5.02 -7.67
N PHE A 205 -14.78 -5.99 -6.76
CA PHE A 205 -13.67 -6.67 -6.06
C PHE A 205 -13.47 -8.11 -6.55
N SER A 206 -14.20 -8.52 -7.59
CA SER A 206 -14.00 -9.84 -8.16
C SER A 206 -12.65 -9.94 -8.87
N GLY A 207 -11.96 -11.05 -8.67
CA GLY A 207 -10.67 -11.30 -9.32
C GLY A 207 -9.92 -12.47 -8.69
N THR A 208 -8.83 -12.88 -9.34
CA THR A 208 -7.90 -13.84 -8.75
C THR A 208 -6.97 -13.10 -7.82
N VAL A 209 -6.97 -13.47 -6.55
CA VAL A 209 -6.12 -12.91 -5.50
C VAL A 209 -5.12 -13.98 -5.05
N TYR A 210 -3.87 -13.58 -4.83
CA TYR A 210 -2.82 -14.41 -4.26
C TYR A 210 -2.56 -14.02 -2.80
N PRO A 211 -2.12 -14.99 -1.95
CA PRO A 211 -1.76 -14.66 -0.57
C PRO A 211 -0.67 -13.59 -0.51
N ALA A 212 -0.78 -12.69 0.43
CA ALA A 212 0.30 -11.76 0.77
C ALA A 212 1.54 -12.53 1.25
N LYS A 213 2.69 -11.87 1.23
CA LYS A 213 3.97 -12.46 1.65
C LYS A 213 4.59 -11.70 2.81
N GLY A 214 5.12 -12.45 3.77
CA GLY A 214 5.87 -11.88 4.88
C GLY A 214 7.25 -11.40 4.45
N VAL A 215 7.60 -10.18 4.78
CA VAL A 215 8.92 -9.58 4.51
C VAL A 215 9.91 -10.05 5.57
N LYS A 216 11.10 -10.50 5.17
CA LYS A 216 12.16 -10.89 6.13
C LYS A 216 12.81 -9.69 6.80
N ALA A 217 12.90 -8.57 6.09
CA ALA A 217 13.38 -7.29 6.62
C ALA A 217 12.29 -6.51 7.40
N SER A 218 11.34 -7.19 8.01
CA SER A 218 10.20 -6.61 8.74
C SER A 218 10.61 -5.61 9.83
N VAL A 219 11.69 -5.87 10.55
CA VAL A 219 12.21 -4.92 11.57
C VAL A 219 12.58 -3.57 10.93
N ALA A 220 13.15 -3.58 9.73
CA ALA A 220 13.42 -2.32 9.00
C ALA A 220 12.13 -1.61 8.57
N MET A 221 11.07 -2.36 8.23
CA MET A 221 9.75 -1.80 7.98
C MET A 221 9.16 -1.17 9.24
N SER A 222 9.34 -1.79 10.41
CA SER A 222 8.87 -1.24 11.70
C SER A 222 9.51 0.11 12.02
N TYR A 223 10.81 0.27 11.78
CA TYR A 223 11.47 1.58 11.91
C TYR A 223 10.97 2.64 10.94
N GLY A 224 10.31 2.24 9.87
CA GLY A 224 9.65 3.14 8.92
C GLY A 224 8.16 3.30 9.16
N GLY A 225 7.60 2.79 10.26
CA GLY A 225 6.16 2.83 10.53
C GLY A 225 5.32 2.00 9.54
N ILE A 226 5.94 1.06 8.78
CA ILE A 226 5.30 0.38 7.65
C ILE A 226 4.75 -0.96 8.08
N ALA A 227 3.41 -1.11 8.08
CA ALA A 227 2.71 -2.37 8.36
C ALA A 227 2.67 -3.31 7.15
N GLY A 228 2.61 -2.76 5.95
CA GLY A 228 2.62 -3.49 4.69
C GLY A 228 3.01 -2.59 3.52
N ILE A 229 3.26 -3.19 2.36
CA ILE A 229 3.55 -2.46 1.13
C ILE A 229 3.19 -3.28 -0.10
N TYR A 230 2.34 -2.74 -0.96
CA TYR A 230 2.10 -3.27 -2.29
C TYR A 230 3.16 -2.79 -3.27
N ILE A 231 3.78 -3.70 -3.98
CA ILE A 231 4.79 -3.37 -5.01
C ILE A 231 4.21 -3.61 -6.41
N PRO A 232 3.79 -2.55 -7.12
CA PRO A 232 3.09 -2.65 -8.40
C PRO A 232 3.85 -3.44 -9.48
N TYR A 233 5.16 -3.24 -9.59
CA TYR A 233 6.02 -3.88 -10.58
C TYR A 233 6.01 -5.41 -10.52
N PHE A 234 5.60 -5.96 -9.40
CA PHE A 234 5.53 -7.40 -9.15
C PHE A 234 4.11 -7.86 -8.85
N ALA A 235 3.15 -6.93 -8.76
CA ALA A 235 1.80 -7.16 -8.27
C ALA A 235 1.82 -8.00 -6.98
N GLU A 236 2.65 -7.59 -6.01
CA GLU A 236 2.92 -8.37 -4.81
C GLU A 236 2.56 -7.59 -3.55
N ALA A 237 1.66 -8.16 -2.76
CA ALA A 237 1.30 -7.69 -1.43
C ALA A 237 2.33 -8.21 -0.42
N ASN A 238 3.02 -7.32 0.27
CA ASN A 238 4.06 -7.63 1.24
C ASN A 238 3.68 -7.08 2.61
N VAL A 239 3.86 -7.86 3.67
CA VAL A 239 3.43 -7.53 5.03
C VAL A 239 4.60 -7.64 5.99
N ASN A 240 4.72 -6.66 6.86
CA ASN A 240 5.59 -6.68 8.01
C ASN A 240 5.13 -7.77 8.99
N ILE A 241 5.91 -8.84 9.15
CA ILE A 241 5.58 -9.94 10.05
C ILE A 241 6.14 -9.77 11.47
N ASN A 242 6.79 -8.63 11.74
CA ASN A 242 7.27 -8.27 13.08
C ASN A 242 6.22 -7.49 13.89
N GLN A 243 5.17 -6.99 13.23
CA GLN A 243 4.08 -6.26 13.89
C GLN A 243 3.22 -7.18 14.79
N PRO A 244 2.49 -6.63 15.79
CA PRO A 244 1.57 -7.38 16.63
C PRO A 244 0.50 -8.13 15.82
N ALA A 245 0.04 -9.26 16.34
CA ALA A 245 -0.97 -10.10 15.69
C ALA A 245 -2.27 -9.35 15.36
N LEU A 246 -2.59 -8.32 16.14
CA LEU A 246 -3.84 -7.57 16.09
C LEU A 246 -4.24 -7.14 14.67
N LEU A 247 -3.32 -6.53 13.92
CA LEU A 247 -3.61 -6.01 12.58
C LEU A 247 -2.92 -6.77 11.44
N ILE A 248 -2.29 -7.90 11.69
CA ILE A 248 -1.56 -8.66 10.64
C ILE A 248 -2.47 -9.08 9.48
N ALA A 249 -3.67 -9.59 9.77
CA ALA A 249 -4.60 -10.02 8.74
C ALA A 249 -5.21 -8.84 7.97
N SER A 250 -5.55 -7.75 8.68
CA SER A 250 -6.06 -6.55 8.03
C SER A 250 -4.99 -5.84 7.20
N SER A 251 -3.72 -5.85 7.60
CA SER A 251 -2.60 -5.38 6.77
C SER A 251 -2.49 -6.19 5.48
N ALA A 252 -2.58 -7.52 5.56
CA ALA A 252 -2.58 -8.37 4.36
C ALA A 252 -3.78 -8.11 3.44
N ALA A 253 -4.97 -7.88 4.01
CA ALA A 253 -6.15 -7.53 3.25
C ALA A 253 -6.03 -6.14 2.61
N HIS A 254 -5.41 -5.16 3.29
CA HIS A 254 -5.13 -3.84 2.77
C HIS A 254 -4.20 -3.88 1.54
N GLU A 255 -3.06 -4.57 1.64
CA GLU A 255 -2.15 -4.72 0.50
C GLU A 255 -2.80 -5.49 -0.66
N THR A 256 -3.74 -6.39 -0.34
CA THR A 256 -4.55 -7.08 -1.35
C THR A 256 -5.59 -6.16 -2.00
N ALA A 257 -6.12 -5.16 -1.29
CA ALA A 257 -6.96 -4.14 -1.90
C ALA A 257 -6.19 -3.34 -2.97
N HIS A 258 -4.94 -2.97 -2.69
CA HIS A 258 -4.07 -2.36 -3.68
C HIS A 258 -3.84 -3.27 -4.89
N TYR A 259 -3.63 -4.57 -4.67
CA TYR A 259 -3.52 -5.54 -5.75
C TYR A 259 -4.76 -5.56 -6.66
N LEU A 260 -5.96 -5.31 -6.14
CA LEU A 260 -7.20 -5.20 -6.90
C LEU A 260 -7.41 -3.80 -7.52
N GLY A 261 -6.43 -2.91 -7.43
CA GLY A 261 -6.45 -1.58 -8.02
C GLY A 261 -7.18 -0.53 -7.19
N VAL A 262 -7.36 -0.76 -5.89
CA VAL A 262 -7.80 0.26 -4.94
C VAL A 262 -6.57 1.07 -4.55
N ALA A 263 -6.42 2.27 -5.12
CA ALA A 263 -5.17 3.01 -5.02
C ALA A 263 -5.11 3.97 -3.82
N ARG A 264 -6.25 4.41 -3.30
CA ARG A 264 -6.31 5.34 -2.18
C ARG A 264 -6.27 4.59 -0.86
N GLU A 265 -5.49 5.11 0.10
CA GLU A 265 -5.25 4.47 1.39
C GLU A 265 -6.53 4.32 2.23
N ASP A 266 -7.35 5.37 2.28
CA ASP A 266 -8.65 5.35 2.96
C ASP A 266 -9.62 4.32 2.38
N GLU A 267 -9.65 4.21 1.05
CA GLU A 267 -10.43 3.20 0.32
C GLU A 267 -9.86 1.79 0.57
N ALA A 268 -8.54 1.63 0.59
CA ALA A 268 -7.88 0.35 0.85
C ALA A 268 -8.13 -0.14 2.30
N ASN A 269 -8.07 0.75 3.29
CA ASN A 269 -8.45 0.45 4.67
C ASN A 269 -9.91 0.01 4.79
N PHE A 270 -10.82 0.72 4.11
CA PHE A 270 -12.25 0.35 4.08
C PHE A 270 -12.47 -1.02 3.42
N VAL A 271 -11.82 -1.28 2.28
CA VAL A 271 -11.92 -2.56 1.57
C VAL A 271 -11.28 -3.69 2.38
N SER A 272 -10.18 -3.42 3.08
CA SER A 272 -9.59 -4.36 4.04
C SER A 272 -10.59 -4.79 5.10
N TYR A 273 -11.25 -3.82 5.74
CA TYR A 273 -12.32 -4.10 6.70
C TYR A 273 -13.42 -4.98 6.08
N LEU A 274 -13.96 -4.58 4.92
CA LEU A 274 -15.00 -5.35 4.25
C LEU A 274 -14.53 -6.79 3.96
N ALA A 275 -13.37 -6.97 3.36
CA ALA A 275 -12.84 -8.29 3.04
C ALA A 275 -12.70 -9.16 4.29
N CYS A 276 -12.17 -8.59 5.38
CA CYS A 276 -12.02 -9.29 6.65
C CYS A 276 -13.38 -9.72 7.23
N THR A 277 -14.44 -8.90 7.12
CA THR A 277 -15.78 -9.27 7.61
C THR A 277 -16.40 -10.42 6.83
N TYR A 278 -16.03 -10.62 5.57
CA TYR A 278 -16.44 -11.76 4.75
C TYR A 278 -15.66 -13.05 5.05
N SER A 279 -14.60 -12.99 5.85
CA SER A 279 -13.84 -14.18 6.23
C SER A 279 -14.68 -15.12 7.11
N LEU A 280 -14.50 -16.43 6.91
CA LEU A 280 -15.04 -17.44 7.80
C LEU A 280 -14.21 -17.62 9.09
N ASP A 281 -13.00 -17.05 9.10
CA ASP A 281 -12.06 -17.16 10.19
C ASP A 281 -12.21 -16.03 11.21
N ALA A 282 -12.26 -16.36 12.51
CA ALA A 282 -12.49 -15.38 13.55
C ALA A 282 -11.31 -14.42 13.75
N SER A 283 -10.06 -14.88 13.57
CA SER A 283 -8.87 -14.03 13.71
C SER A 283 -8.84 -12.94 12.61
N VAL A 284 -9.17 -13.31 11.36
CA VAL A 284 -9.24 -12.37 10.24
C VAL A 284 -10.35 -11.34 10.47
N ARG A 285 -11.54 -11.79 10.89
CA ARG A 285 -12.65 -10.88 11.20
C ARG A 285 -12.32 -9.94 12.35
N TYR A 286 -11.65 -10.45 13.40
CA TYR A 286 -11.23 -9.63 14.52
C TYR A 286 -10.25 -8.53 14.09
N SER A 287 -9.22 -8.90 13.34
CA SER A 287 -8.21 -7.96 12.81
C SER A 287 -8.85 -6.83 11.99
N GLY A 288 -9.75 -7.15 11.06
CA GLY A 288 -10.48 -6.14 10.28
C GLY A 288 -11.43 -5.28 11.12
N THR A 289 -12.13 -5.89 12.09
CA THR A 289 -13.01 -5.15 13.00
C THR A 289 -12.22 -4.18 13.88
N MET A 290 -11.04 -4.59 14.37
CA MET A 290 -10.17 -3.73 15.16
C MET A 290 -9.58 -2.59 14.32
N LEU A 291 -9.20 -2.84 13.07
CA LEU A 291 -8.78 -1.77 12.15
C LEU A 291 -9.88 -0.69 12.03
N ALA A 292 -11.12 -1.09 11.78
CA ALA A 292 -12.24 -0.16 11.67
C ALA A 292 -12.52 0.55 13.00
N LEU A 293 -12.50 -0.17 14.11
CA LEU A 293 -12.75 0.39 15.43
C LEU A 293 -11.69 1.42 15.82
N ILE A 294 -10.41 1.14 15.58
CA ILE A 294 -9.31 2.08 15.88
C ILE A 294 -9.52 3.38 15.10
N ASN A 295 -9.80 3.30 13.79
CA ASN A 295 -10.03 4.48 12.96
C ASN A 295 -11.26 5.29 13.42
N CYS A 296 -12.39 4.60 13.69
CA CYS A 296 -13.61 5.25 14.16
C CYS A 296 -13.43 5.86 15.56
N ALA A 297 -12.77 5.16 16.47
CA ALA A 297 -12.53 5.63 17.84
C ALA A 297 -11.59 6.83 17.89
N ASN A 298 -10.55 6.88 17.04
CA ASN A 298 -9.68 8.06 16.90
C ASN A 298 -10.47 9.27 16.39
N GLN A 299 -11.37 9.09 15.42
CA GLN A 299 -12.24 10.16 14.94
C GLN A 299 -13.27 10.58 16.00
N LEU A 300 -13.80 9.63 16.78
CA LEU A 300 -14.70 9.93 17.89
C LEU A 300 -13.99 10.72 18.97
N TYR A 301 -12.75 10.35 19.34
CA TYR A 301 -11.93 11.10 20.28
C TYR A 301 -11.68 12.55 19.82
N ALA A 302 -11.38 12.73 18.54
CA ALA A 302 -11.16 14.07 17.97
C ALA A 302 -12.43 14.93 17.94
N SER A 303 -13.62 14.28 17.83
CA SER A 303 -14.92 14.96 17.75
C SER A 303 -15.57 15.16 19.11
N ASP A 304 -15.53 14.16 19.99
CA ASP A 304 -16.09 14.16 21.34
C ASP A 304 -15.33 13.19 22.25
N ALA A 305 -14.37 13.75 23.02
CA ALA A 305 -13.54 12.97 23.93
C ALA A 305 -14.32 12.33 25.10
N GLU A 306 -15.53 12.82 25.43
CA GLU A 306 -16.36 12.22 26.47
C GLU A 306 -17.06 10.95 25.97
N LEU A 307 -17.63 11.00 24.77
CA LEU A 307 -18.18 9.81 24.14
C LEU A 307 -17.11 8.71 23.94
N TYR A 308 -15.90 9.10 23.54
CA TYR A 308 -14.78 8.15 23.46
C TYR A 308 -14.44 7.49 24.81
N ARG A 309 -14.38 8.28 25.91
CA ARG A 309 -14.11 7.70 27.24
C ARG A 309 -15.20 6.72 27.68
N ARG A 310 -16.47 7.02 27.38
CA ARG A 310 -17.57 6.09 27.64
C ARG A 310 -17.45 4.83 26.79
N LEU A 311 -17.15 4.97 25.49
CA LEU A 311 -16.93 3.85 24.59
C LEU A 311 -15.89 2.89 25.18
N VAL A 312 -14.72 3.41 25.59
CA VAL A 312 -13.65 2.60 26.15
C VAL A 312 -14.06 1.95 27.46
N SER A 313 -14.68 2.70 28.40
CA SER A 313 -15.01 2.19 29.73
C SER A 313 -16.17 1.19 29.75
N GLU A 314 -17.13 1.32 28.83
CA GLU A 314 -18.36 0.52 28.84
C GLU A 314 -18.35 -0.61 27.81
N TYR A 315 -17.60 -0.48 26.71
CA TYR A 315 -17.67 -1.38 25.56
C TYR A 315 -16.39 -2.16 25.27
N TYR A 316 -15.21 -1.75 25.78
CA TYR A 316 -13.99 -2.47 25.52
C TYR A 316 -13.77 -3.57 26.58
N SER A 317 -13.57 -4.81 26.15
CA SER A 317 -13.19 -5.88 27.05
C SER A 317 -11.72 -5.77 27.47
N GLU A 318 -11.37 -6.42 28.58
CA GLU A 318 -9.99 -6.50 29.06
C GLU A 318 -9.04 -7.10 28.01
N GLY A 319 -9.51 -8.10 27.24
CA GLY A 319 -8.74 -8.67 26.14
C GLY A 319 -8.42 -7.65 25.06
N MET A 320 -9.44 -6.89 24.59
CA MET A 320 -9.23 -5.81 23.61
C MET A 320 -8.27 -4.74 24.12
N LEU A 321 -8.37 -4.37 25.42
CA LEU A 321 -7.48 -3.39 26.03
C LEU A 321 -6.04 -3.88 26.13
N ARG A 322 -5.82 -5.19 26.34
CA ARG A 322 -4.48 -5.78 26.30
C ARG A 322 -3.90 -5.73 24.88
N ASP A 323 -4.69 -6.13 23.90
CA ASP A 323 -4.28 -6.14 22.49
C ASP A 323 -3.92 -4.73 21.99
N LEU A 324 -4.71 -3.72 22.35
CA LEU A 324 -4.43 -2.32 21.99
C LEU A 324 -3.18 -1.77 22.70
N ARG A 325 -2.96 -2.13 23.98
CA ARG A 325 -1.75 -1.72 24.71
C ARG A 325 -0.50 -2.33 24.09
N ASP A 326 -0.54 -3.62 23.74
CA ASP A 326 0.55 -4.30 23.05
C ASP A 326 0.85 -3.66 21.70
N TYR A 327 -0.20 -3.40 20.91
CA TYR A 327 -0.08 -2.74 19.61
C TYR A 327 0.55 -1.35 19.71
N ASN A 328 0.07 -0.52 20.63
CA ASN A 328 0.62 0.83 20.80
C ASN A 328 2.06 0.79 21.31
N ALA A 329 2.34 -0.02 22.35
CA ALA A 329 3.70 -0.16 22.89
C ALA A 329 4.70 -0.65 21.83
N TYR A 330 4.26 -1.52 20.91
CA TYR A 330 5.09 -1.96 19.80
C TYR A 330 5.48 -0.77 18.90
N TRP A 331 4.50 -0.02 18.39
CA TRP A 331 4.77 1.08 17.47
C TRP A 331 5.53 2.22 18.15
N ASP A 332 5.17 2.60 19.38
CA ASP A 332 5.90 3.58 20.19
C ASP A 332 7.40 3.24 20.33
N SER A 333 7.74 1.95 20.35
CA SER A 333 9.13 1.50 20.43
C SER A 333 9.96 1.74 19.17
N PHE A 334 9.32 2.05 18.05
CA PHE A 334 9.96 2.32 16.74
C PHE A 334 9.86 3.79 16.32
N GLU A 335 9.14 4.64 17.09
CA GLU A 335 9.09 6.08 16.81
C GLU A 335 10.48 6.71 16.74
N GLY A 336 10.68 7.60 15.75
CA GLY A 336 11.94 8.31 15.62
C GLY A 336 12.19 8.94 14.25
N PRO A 337 13.42 9.47 14.02
CA PRO A 337 13.72 10.23 12.80
C PRO A 337 13.59 9.45 11.49
N ILE A 338 13.67 8.12 11.54
CA ILE A 338 13.52 7.27 10.33
C ILE A 338 12.04 7.22 9.95
N GLU A 339 11.15 7.00 10.92
CA GLU A 339 9.71 7.04 10.73
C GLU A 339 9.25 8.39 10.17
N GLU A 340 9.65 9.50 10.81
CA GLU A 340 9.34 10.85 10.33
C GLU A 340 9.79 11.09 8.88
N ALA A 341 10.95 10.59 8.50
CA ALA A 341 11.46 10.70 7.12
C ALA A 341 10.62 9.88 6.14
N VAL A 342 10.21 8.67 6.51
CA VAL A 342 9.36 7.78 5.70
C VAL A 342 7.97 8.38 5.55
N ASP A 343 7.38 8.89 6.62
CA ASP A 343 6.07 9.55 6.60
C ASP A 343 6.06 10.77 5.66
N ASN A 344 7.10 11.60 5.73
CA ASN A 344 7.24 12.73 4.81
C ASN A 344 7.38 12.30 3.35
N MET A 345 8.10 11.20 3.08
CA MET A 345 8.22 10.64 1.72
C MET A 345 6.88 10.09 1.24
N ASN A 346 6.15 9.38 2.08
CA ASN A 346 4.84 8.82 1.77
C ASN A 346 3.81 9.92 1.51
N ASP A 347 3.76 10.95 2.36
CA ASP A 347 2.86 12.09 2.18
C ASP A 347 3.11 12.81 0.84
N ASN A 348 4.38 13.02 0.48
CA ASN A 348 4.74 13.60 -0.81
C ASN A 348 4.35 12.69 -1.99
N TYR A 349 4.51 11.37 -1.85
CA TYR A 349 4.10 10.40 -2.87
C TYR A 349 2.58 10.40 -3.08
N LEU A 350 1.79 10.41 -1.99
CA LEU A 350 0.34 10.45 -2.05
C LEU A 350 -0.17 11.75 -2.69
N LYS A 351 0.41 12.91 -2.32
CA LYS A 351 0.11 14.21 -2.94
C LYS A 351 0.47 14.24 -4.42
N PHE A 352 1.62 13.70 -4.80
CA PHE A 352 2.03 13.60 -6.21
C PHE A 352 1.02 12.80 -7.04
N ASN A 353 0.47 11.72 -6.47
CA ASN A 353 -0.54 10.88 -7.11
C ASN A 353 -1.98 11.42 -6.93
N LYS A 354 -2.13 12.71 -6.58
CA LYS A 354 -3.40 13.44 -6.47
C LYS A 354 -4.34 12.94 -5.36
N GLN A 355 -3.80 12.40 -4.31
CA GLN A 355 -4.50 12.27 -3.05
C GLN A 355 -4.41 13.62 -2.32
N GLU A 356 -5.51 14.38 -2.33
CA GLU A 356 -5.52 15.79 -1.89
C GLU A 356 -5.09 16.00 -0.44
N ASN A 357 -5.32 15.00 0.42
CA ASN A 357 -5.07 15.08 1.86
C ASN A 357 -3.79 14.37 2.31
N GLY A 358 -3.05 13.70 1.41
CA GLY A 358 -1.90 12.88 1.79
C GLY A 358 -2.27 11.85 2.86
N VAL A 359 -1.40 11.65 3.86
CA VAL A 359 -1.64 10.71 4.98
C VAL A 359 -2.88 11.09 5.81
N LYS A 360 -3.31 12.37 5.81
CA LYS A 360 -4.53 12.82 6.49
C LYS A 360 -5.83 12.23 5.92
N SER A 361 -5.77 11.53 4.77
CA SER A 361 -6.91 10.83 4.17
C SER A 361 -7.43 9.65 5.00
N TYR A 362 -6.72 9.22 6.03
CA TYR A 362 -7.19 8.14 6.92
C TYR A 362 -8.51 8.46 7.65
N GLY A 363 -8.90 9.72 7.78
CA GLY A 363 -10.21 10.13 8.28
C GLY A 363 -11.37 9.75 7.35
N MET A 364 -11.12 9.68 6.04
CA MET A 364 -12.15 9.34 5.04
C MET A 364 -12.60 7.87 5.09
N MET A 365 -11.84 6.93 5.66
CA MET A 365 -12.29 5.57 5.91
C MET A 365 -13.56 5.56 6.77
N VAL A 366 -13.64 6.44 7.76
CA VAL A 366 -14.78 6.55 8.68
C VAL A 366 -16.04 6.98 7.94
N ASP A 367 -15.92 7.94 7.02
CA ASP A 367 -17.06 8.40 6.20
C ASP A 367 -17.57 7.28 5.28
N LEU A 368 -16.68 6.47 4.72
CA LEU A 368 -17.04 5.28 3.94
C LEU A 368 -17.78 4.24 4.79
N LEU A 369 -17.31 3.99 6.01
CA LEU A 369 -17.97 3.07 6.96
C LEU A 369 -19.37 3.57 7.33
N LEU A 370 -19.50 4.83 7.70
CA LEU A 370 -20.81 5.44 8.03
C LEU A 370 -21.77 5.36 6.85
N ALA A 371 -21.31 5.68 5.64
CA ALA A 371 -22.12 5.58 4.42
C ALA A 371 -22.54 4.14 4.12
N TYR A 372 -21.64 3.18 4.29
CA TYR A 372 -21.91 1.76 4.08
C TYR A 372 -22.98 1.22 5.05
N TYR A 373 -22.85 1.54 6.33
CA TYR A 373 -23.81 1.08 7.34
C TYR A 373 -25.17 1.76 7.20
N ALA A 374 -25.20 3.02 6.80
CA ALA A 374 -26.47 3.70 6.53
C ALA A 374 -27.21 3.10 5.33
N LYS A 375 -26.49 2.74 4.26
CA LYS A 375 -27.11 2.06 3.10
C LYS A 375 -27.69 0.70 3.48
N GLY A 376 -26.98 -0.09 4.30
CA GLY A 376 -27.46 -1.38 4.77
C GLY A 376 -28.61 -1.30 5.77
N SER A 377 -28.79 -0.18 6.46
CA SER A 377 -29.91 0.05 7.38
C SER A 377 -31.20 0.52 6.66
N ALA A 378 -31.05 0.95 5.40
CA ALA A 378 -32.18 1.41 4.57
C ALA A 378 -32.75 0.28 3.68
N GLN A 379 -32.13 -0.90 3.64
CA GLN A 379 -32.60 -2.12 2.99
C GLN A 379 -33.20 -3.09 4.01
#